data_4e943bdd569d0b1408581eee4dd13f80
#
_entry.id   4e943bdd569d0b1408581eee4dd13f80
#
_cell.length_a   1.000
_cell.length_b   1.000
_cell.length_c   1.000
_cell.angle_alpha   90.00
_cell.angle_beta   90.00
_cell.angle_gamma   90.00
#
_symmetry.space_group_name_H-M   'P 1'
#
loop_
_entity.id
_entity.type
_entity.pdbx_description
1 polymer ?
#
loop_
_entity_poly.entity_id
_entity_poly.type
_entity_poly.pdbx_seq_one_letter_code
_entity_poly.pdbx_strand_id
1 'polypeptide(L)'
;MAKVTNRCFEATGHTAFICDFSPPRAGDPESFPQPNLDTDFISVAYNPGKAVRVNSAMLAAAIRGKTGKDVLFTLATRDMNKLALESLLLGGQMFGLDNVVVVQGDPFTERDLTRVKDVSDFTPTQMITAIADMNLGTDYRESQLRTPTGYCIGATLDLGRGIEAEATLAHRKAQAGAQFFISQPIFDVTEASRFHEAFAAASGQELALPVFFGLQVLEQDGIIFSTVPGTVKMELEDGRPGVEIALELYQDFQEAGLHNVYLVPPIRRGGARGYAATREVLAGVKRL
;
A
#
# COMPACT_ATOMS: atom_id res chain seq x y z
N MET A 1 -16.48 -7.10 4.82
CA MET A 1 -15.63 -6.07 4.21
C MET A 1 -15.46 -6.41 2.74
N ALA A 2 -15.43 -5.41 1.85
CA ALA A 2 -15.12 -5.69 0.44
C ALA A 2 -13.65 -6.09 0.31
N LYS A 3 -13.38 -7.05 -0.60
CA LYS A 3 -12.02 -7.35 -1.04
C LYS A 3 -11.58 -6.31 -2.08
N VAL A 4 -10.28 -5.99 -2.12
CA VAL A 4 -9.73 -5.02 -3.09
C VAL A 4 -10.07 -5.44 -4.52
N THR A 5 -9.93 -6.73 -4.84
CA THR A 5 -10.28 -7.30 -6.15
C THR A 5 -11.75 -7.16 -6.56
N ASN A 6 -12.65 -6.89 -5.60
CA ASN A 6 -14.07 -6.68 -5.89
C ASN A 6 -14.44 -5.20 -6.08
N ARG A 7 -13.49 -4.28 -5.84
CA ARG A 7 -13.66 -2.84 -5.95
C ARG A 7 -12.62 -2.16 -6.83
N CYS A 8 -11.74 -2.93 -7.47
CA CYS A 8 -10.83 -2.40 -8.49
C CYS A 8 -11.60 -2.04 -9.77
N PHE A 9 -10.98 -1.26 -10.64
CA PHE A 9 -11.59 -0.80 -11.89
C PHE A 9 -12.11 -1.95 -12.75
N GLU A 10 -11.36 -3.03 -12.87
CA GLU A 10 -11.72 -4.21 -13.68
C GLU A 10 -13.01 -4.88 -13.20
N ALA A 11 -13.33 -4.74 -11.91
CA ALA A 11 -14.54 -5.30 -11.33
C ALA A 11 -15.74 -4.33 -11.37
N THR A 12 -15.50 -3.02 -11.37
CA THR A 12 -16.55 -2.00 -11.18
C THR A 12 -16.75 -1.09 -12.39
N GLY A 13 -15.74 -0.96 -13.25
CA GLY A 13 -15.70 0.02 -14.35
C GLY A 13 -15.56 1.49 -13.89
N HIS A 14 -15.25 1.72 -12.59
CA HIS A 14 -15.03 3.04 -12.02
C HIS A 14 -13.64 3.14 -11.41
N THR A 15 -13.01 4.32 -11.51
CA THR A 15 -11.72 4.56 -10.87
C THR A 15 -11.76 4.20 -9.40
N ALA A 16 -10.86 3.30 -9.00
CA ALA A 16 -10.76 2.81 -7.64
C ALA A 16 -9.62 3.51 -6.89
N PHE A 17 -9.88 3.97 -5.67
CA PHE A 17 -8.91 4.66 -4.84
C PHE A 17 -8.59 3.89 -3.57
N ILE A 18 -7.31 3.60 -3.36
CA ILE A 18 -6.73 3.23 -2.06
C ILE A 18 -5.95 4.44 -1.55
N CYS A 19 -6.23 4.93 -0.34
CA CYS A 19 -5.48 6.05 0.23
C CYS A 19 -4.58 5.60 1.38
N ASP A 20 -3.29 5.99 1.33
CA ASP A 20 -2.34 5.76 2.42
C ASP A 20 -2.76 6.50 3.69
N PHE A 21 -2.70 5.78 4.80
CA PHE A 21 -3.08 6.29 6.10
C PHE A 21 -2.01 5.95 7.15
N SER A 22 -1.42 6.99 7.74
CA SER A 22 -0.37 6.83 8.73
C SER A 22 -0.96 6.66 10.14
N PRO A 23 -0.64 5.56 10.85
CA PRO A 23 -1.08 5.38 12.23
C PRO A 23 -0.53 6.47 13.15
N PRO A 24 -1.28 6.88 14.20
CA PRO A 24 -0.81 7.85 15.18
C PRO A 24 0.29 7.26 16.08
N ARG A 25 1.02 8.15 16.76
CA ARG A 25 1.98 7.79 17.81
C ARG A 25 1.36 7.85 19.22
N ALA A 26 0.06 7.98 19.31
CA ALA A 26 -0.71 8.04 20.55
C ALA A 26 -1.63 6.83 20.65
N GLY A 27 -1.67 6.21 21.81
CA GLY A 27 -2.50 5.01 22.08
C GLY A 27 -3.79 5.31 22.86
N ASP A 28 -4.09 6.58 23.14
CA ASP A 28 -5.32 6.92 23.84
C ASP A 28 -6.53 6.92 22.87
N PRO A 29 -7.71 6.48 23.32
CA PRO A 29 -8.89 6.39 22.46
C PRO A 29 -9.40 7.74 21.93
N GLU A 30 -9.09 8.85 22.60
CA GLU A 30 -9.50 10.20 22.20
C GLU A 30 -8.66 10.70 20.99
N SER A 31 -7.44 10.23 20.88
CA SER A 31 -6.56 10.48 19.72
C SER A 31 -6.90 9.63 18.50
N PHE A 32 -8.04 8.92 18.50
CA PHE A 32 -8.43 8.09 17.36
C PHE A 32 -8.58 8.93 16.09
N PRO A 33 -7.77 8.66 15.05
CA PRO A 33 -7.83 9.44 13.82
C PRO A 33 -9.09 9.11 13.04
N GLN A 34 -9.83 10.14 12.62
CA GLN A 34 -10.98 10.00 11.74
C GLN A 34 -10.51 10.08 10.27
N PRO A 35 -10.47 8.96 9.52
CA PRO A 35 -10.15 9.00 8.09
C PRO A 35 -11.37 9.55 7.34
N ASN A 36 -11.51 10.87 7.31
CA ASN A 36 -12.55 11.53 6.52
C ASN A 36 -12.05 11.71 5.09
N LEU A 37 -11.93 10.58 4.39
CA LEU A 37 -11.45 10.47 3.01
C LEU A 37 -12.51 9.72 2.20
N ASP A 38 -12.84 10.24 1.04
CA ASP A 38 -13.82 9.64 0.14
C ASP A 38 -13.11 8.74 -0.88
N THR A 39 -12.66 7.60 -0.39
CA THR A 39 -11.93 6.56 -1.12
C THR A 39 -12.55 5.21 -0.88
N ASP A 40 -12.33 4.26 -1.78
CA ASP A 40 -12.83 2.88 -1.65
C ASP A 40 -12.18 2.17 -0.46
N PHE A 41 -10.88 2.40 -0.25
CA PHE A 41 -10.12 1.79 0.84
C PHE A 41 -9.22 2.78 1.55
N ILE A 42 -9.06 2.55 2.85
CA ILE A 42 -8.01 3.16 3.69
C ILE A 42 -6.89 2.14 3.90
N SER A 43 -5.69 2.45 3.42
CA SER A 43 -4.49 1.62 3.57
C SER A 43 -3.71 2.04 4.82
N VAL A 44 -3.76 1.23 5.87
CA VAL A 44 -3.07 1.55 7.12
C VAL A 44 -1.61 1.11 7.05
N ALA A 45 -0.69 2.08 7.03
CA ALA A 45 0.74 1.85 6.92
C ALA A 45 1.33 1.17 8.17
N TYR A 46 2.42 0.40 8.01
CA TYR A 46 3.13 -0.26 9.10
C TYR A 46 4.34 0.55 9.54
N ASN A 47 4.29 1.11 10.75
CA ASN A 47 5.40 1.83 11.40
C ASN A 47 6.25 2.71 10.45
N PRO A 48 5.64 3.64 9.67
CA PRO A 48 6.36 4.44 8.70
C PRO A 48 7.52 5.20 9.34
N GLY A 49 8.67 5.22 8.65
CA GLY A 49 9.90 5.81 9.14
C GLY A 49 10.50 5.08 10.35
N LYS A 50 10.18 3.80 10.55
CA LYS A 50 10.64 2.95 11.68
C LYS A 50 10.26 3.52 13.05
N ALA A 51 9.25 4.37 13.12
CA ALA A 51 8.76 4.97 14.35
C ALA A 51 7.66 4.07 14.97
N VAL A 52 7.69 3.92 16.29
CA VAL A 52 6.63 3.22 17.02
C VAL A 52 5.30 3.95 16.84
N ARG A 53 4.32 3.23 16.35
CA ARG A 53 2.96 3.72 16.08
C ARG A 53 1.94 2.67 16.46
N VAL A 54 0.67 3.05 16.49
CA VAL A 54 -0.41 2.07 16.63
C VAL A 54 -0.26 1.01 15.55
N ASN A 55 -0.38 -0.26 15.94
CA ASN A 55 -0.26 -1.39 15.01
C ASN A 55 -1.26 -1.27 13.85
N SER A 56 -0.80 -1.54 12.62
CA SER A 56 -1.59 -1.35 11.40
C SER A 56 -2.89 -2.16 11.39
N ALA A 57 -2.85 -3.44 11.78
CA ALA A 57 -4.03 -4.29 11.82
C ALA A 57 -5.02 -3.84 12.91
N MET A 58 -4.53 -3.46 14.10
CA MET A 58 -5.39 -2.96 15.18
C MET A 58 -6.08 -1.65 14.79
N LEU A 59 -5.34 -0.72 14.16
CA LEU A 59 -5.94 0.53 13.68
C LEU A 59 -6.93 0.28 12.54
N ALA A 60 -6.60 -0.60 11.59
CA ALA A 60 -7.52 -0.97 10.52
C ALA A 60 -8.84 -1.54 11.07
N ALA A 61 -8.76 -2.45 12.05
CA ALA A 61 -9.94 -2.99 12.72
C ALA A 61 -10.75 -1.89 13.43
N ALA A 62 -10.09 -0.96 14.12
CA ALA A 62 -10.75 0.15 14.80
C ALA A 62 -11.40 1.13 13.81
N ILE A 63 -10.73 1.48 12.69
CA ILE A 63 -11.30 2.32 11.63
C ILE A 63 -12.56 1.65 11.08
N ARG A 64 -12.46 0.39 10.67
CA ARG A 64 -13.60 -0.37 10.15
C ARG A 64 -14.76 -0.40 11.13
N GLY A 65 -14.49 -0.77 12.39
CA GLY A 65 -15.54 -0.89 13.43
C GLY A 65 -16.23 0.43 13.74
N LYS A 66 -15.51 1.56 13.72
CA LYS A 66 -16.06 2.88 14.04
C LYS A 66 -16.68 3.60 12.85
N THR A 67 -16.22 3.35 11.63
CA THR A 67 -16.60 4.16 10.45
C THR A 67 -17.31 3.37 9.37
N GLY A 68 -17.27 2.03 9.41
CA GLY A 68 -17.78 1.17 8.36
C GLY A 68 -16.97 1.18 7.05
N LYS A 69 -15.87 1.97 6.98
CA LYS A 69 -15.03 2.05 5.76
C LYS A 69 -14.31 0.74 5.51
N ASP A 70 -14.15 0.42 4.23
CA ASP A 70 -13.29 -0.70 3.84
C ASP A 70 -11.82 -0.33 4.05
N VAL A 71 -11.06 -1.27 4.57
CA VAL A 71 -9.67 -1.05 4.97
C VAL A 71 -8.76 -2.14 4.42
N LEU A 72 -7.49 -1.84 4.33
CA LEU A 72 -6.42 -2.81 4.24
C LEU A 72 -5.31 -2.41 5.21
N PHE A 73 -4.54 -3.37 5.67
CA PHE A 73 -3.40 -3.10 6.55
C PHE A 73 -2.11 -3.65 5.95
N THR A 74 -1.03 -2.90 6.18
CA THR A 74 0.30 -3.32 5.76
C THR A 74 0.90 -4.24 6.83
N LEU A 75 1.50 -5.34 6.39
CA LEU A 75 2.21 -6.32 7.19
C LEU A 75 3.68 -6.37 6.76
N ALA A 76 4.60 -6.05 7.68
CA ALA A 76 6.04 -6.10 7.40
C ALA A 76 6.65 -7.39 7.94
N THR A 77 7.48 -8.05 7.12
CA THR A 77 8.15 -9.30 7.50
C THR A 77 9.36 -9.08 8.39
N ARG A 78 9.90 -7.86 8.46
CA ARG A 78 11.13 -7.52 9.18
C ARG A 78 11.05 -7.74 10.69
N ASP A 79 9.92 -7.43 11.33
CA ASP A 79 9.86 -7.23 12.79
C ASP A 79 9.32 -8.43 13.56
N MET A 80 8.74 -9.41 12.90
CA MET A 80 8.05 -10.52 13.53
C MET A 80 8.48 -11.88 12.92
N ASN A 81 8.52 -12.90 13.77
CA ASN A 81 8.73 -14.27 13.30
C ASN A 81 7.43 -14.87 12.69
N LYS A 82 7.55 -16.02 12.06
CA LYS A 82 6.45 -16.74 11.40
C LYS A 82 5.23 -16.91 12.31
N LEU A 83 5.46 -17.37 13.53
CA LEU A 83 4.37 -17.58 14.51
C LEU A 83 3.62 -16.30 14.83
N ALA A 84 4.34 -15.18 15.06
CA ALA A 84 3.73 -13.91 15.40
C ALA A 84 2.95 -13.31 14.20
N LEU A 85 3.50 -13.46 12.97
CA LEU A 85 2.85 -12.97 11.74
C LEU A 85 1.53 -13.71 11.49
N GLU A 86 1.52 -15.03 11.55
CA GLU A 86 0.32 -15.82 11.30
C GLU A 86 -0.71 -15.71 12.43
N SER A 87 -0.25 -15.59 13.70
CA SER A 87 -1.14 -15.28 14.82
C SER A 87 -1.82 -13.91 14.66
N LEU A 88 -1.09 -12.90 14.19
CA LEU A 88 -1.66 -11.58 13.88
C LEU A 88 -2.71 -11.65 12.77
N LEU A 89 -2.46 -12.45 11.73
CA LEU A 89 -3.42 -12.68 10.65
C LEU A 89 -4.69 -13.36 11.15
N LEU A 90 -4.60 -14.41 11.97
CA LEU A 90 -5.79 -15.02 12.58
C LEU A 90 -6.58 -14.00 13.43
N GLY A 91 -5.89 -13.17 14.21
CA GLY A 91 -6.51 -12.09 14.97
C GLY A 91 -7.17 -11.05 14.07
N GLY A 92 -6.51 -10.64 12.99
CA GLY A 92 -7.06 -9.72 12.00
C GLY A 92 -8.34 -10.26 11.36
N GLN A 93 -8.34 -11.53 10.96
CA GLN A 93 -9.51 -12.20 10.38
C GLN A 93 -10.68 -12.25 11.40
N MET A 94 -10.39 -12.51 12.68
CA MET A 94 -11.42 -12.50 13.74
C MET A 94 -12.07 -11.12 13.89
N PHE A 95 -11.34 -10.03 13.64
CA PHE A 95 -11.88 -8.66 13.58
C PHE A 95 -12.43 -8.27 12.21
N GLY A 96 -12.54 -9.23 11.28
CA GLY A 96 -13.12 -9.06 9.95
C GLY A 96 -12.22 -8.27 9.00
N LEU A 97 -10.90 -8.32 9.15
CA LEU A 97 -9.97 -7.76 8.17
C LEU A 97 -9.75 -8.78 7.05
N ASP A 98 -10.06 -8.41 5.82
CA ASP A 98 -9.99 -9.29 4.65
C ASP A 98 -8.94 -8.85 3.62
N ASN A 99 -8.26 -7.71 3.81
CA ASN A 99 -7.26 -7.22 2.88
C ASN A 99 -5.94 -6.93 3.60
N VAL A 100 -4.86 -7.50 3.11
CA VAL A 100 -3.50 -7.31 3.64
C VAL A 100 -2.52 -6.97 2.52
N VAL A 101 -1.59 -6.04 2.77
CA VAL A 101 -0.47 -5.75 1.85
C VAL A 101 0.83 -6.17 2.53
N VAL A 102 1.57 -7.03 1.87
CA VAL A 102 2.84 -7.55 2.37
C VAL A 102 4.01 -6.68 1.90
N VAL A 103 4.84 -6.26 2.85
CA VAL A 103 6.08 -5.52 2.58
C VAL A 103 7.25 -6.14 3.35
N GLN A 104 8.46 -5.83 2.95
CA GLN A 104 9.64 -6.19 3.75
C GLN A 104 9.77 -5.32 5.00
N GLY A 105 9.48 -4.05 4.88
CA GLY A 105 9.84 -2.99 5.83
C GLY A 105 11.19 -2.36 5.49
N ASP A 106 11.38 -1.09 5.85
CA ASP A 106 12.63 -0.38 5.61
C ASP A 106 13.78 -1.02 6.39
N PRO A 107 14.97 -1.20 5.81
CA PRO A 107 16.09 -1.82 6.50
C PRO A 107 16.49 -1.01 7.73
N PHE A 108 16.90 -1.71 8.80
CA PHE A 108 17.46 -1.06 9.97
C PHE A 108 18.85 -0.54 9.67
N THR A 109 19.16 0.66 10.16
CA THR A 109 20.52 1.21 10.15
C THR A 109 21.35 0.52 11.25
N GLU A 110 22.68 0.66 11.18
CA GLU A 110 23.55 0.17 12.25
C GLU A 110 23.16 0.70 13.64
N ARG A 111 22.73 1.97 13.70
CA ARG A 111 22.23 2.59 14.94
C ARG A 111 20.93 1.91 15.41
N ASP A 112 20.02 1.56 14.52
CA ASP A 112 18.79 0.87 14.88
C ASP A 112 19.12 -0.52 15.45
N LEU A 113 20.05 -1.27 14.80
CA LEU A 113 20.46 -2.62 15.18
C LEU A 113 21.11 -2.72 16.57
N THR A 114 21.55 -1.59 17.18
CA THR A 114 21.95 -1.58 18.59
C THR A 114 20.79 -1.71 19.57
N ARG A 115 19.53 -1.54 19.11
CA ARG A 115 18.33 -1.48 19.95
C ARG A 115 17.25 -2.49 19.57
N VAL A 116 17.25 -2.94 18.33
CA VAL A 116 16.28 -3.90 17.79
C VAL A 116 17.01 -4.99 17.03
N LYS A 117 16.34 -6.11 16.79
CA LYS A 117 16.82 -7.19 15.92
C LYS A 117 15.95 -7.24 14.67
N ASP A 118 16.57 -7.42 13.52
CA ASP A 118 15.90 -7.84 12.30
C ASP A 118 15.55 -9.33 12.45
N VAL A 119 14.28 -9.68 12.31
CA VAL A 119 13.80 -11.06 12.42
C VAL A 119 13.76 -11.71 11.06
N SER A 120 13.04 -11.09 10.11
CA SER A 120 12.96 -11.48 8.69
C SER A 120 12.88 -13.00 8.42
N ASP A 121 12.09 -13.72 9.24
CA ASP A 121 11.88 -15.17 9.09
C ASP A 121 11.18 -15.53 7.76
N PHE A 122 10.44 -14.58 7.19
CA PHE A 122 9.87 -14.64 5.86
C PHE A 122 10.45 -13.53 4.98
N THR A 123 10.75 -13.81 3.74
CA THR A 123 10.76 -12.80 2.69
C THR A 123 9.32 -12.39 2.34
N PRO A 124 9.08 -11.22 1.72
CA PRO A 124 7.72 -10.85 1.31
C PRO A 124 7.04 -11.91 0.43
N THR A 125 7.75 -12.51 -0.51
CA THR A 125 7.20 -13.58 -1.37
C THR A 125 6.81 -14.81 -0.57
N GLN A 126 7.64 -15.25 0.37
CA GLN A 126 7.31 -16.38 1.27
C GLN A 126 6.13 -16.06 2.18
N MET A 127 6.00 -14.79 2.65
CA MET A 127 4.85 -14.37 3.45
C MET A 127 3.55 -14.39 2.63
N ILE A 128 3.60 -14.00 1.36
CA ILE A 128 2.46 -14.11 0.45
C ILE A 128 2.03 -15.59 0.32
N THR A 129 2.99 -16.52 0.11
CA THR A 129 2.70 -17.96 0.09
C THR A 129 2.09 -18.43 1.41
N ALA A 130 2.65 -18.03 2.55
CA ALA A 130 2.13 -18.43 3.86
C ALA A 130 0.68 -17.94 4.08
N ILE A 131 0.32 -16.72 3.64
CA ILE A 131 -1.06 -16.24 3.70
C ILE A 131 -1.97 -17.04 2.75
N ALA A 132 -1.48 -17.39 1.57
CA ALA A 132 -2.23 -18.25 0.64
C ALA A 132 -2.47 -19.64 1.24
N ASP A 133 -1.48 -20.23 1.91
CA ASP A 133 -1.62 -21.51 2.62
C ASP A 133 -2.62 -21.40 3.79
N MET A 134 -2.60 -20.30 4.55
CA MET A 134 -3.62 -20.03 5.57
C MET A 134 -5.02 -19.89 4.98
N ASN A 135 -5.16 -19.32 3.79
CA ASN A 135 -6.43 -19.28 3.03
C ASN A 135 -6.87 -20.66 2.59
N LEU A 136 -5.96 -21.64 2.47
CA LEU A 136 -6.25 -23.05 2.26
C LEU A 136 -6.39 -23.85 3.56
N GLY A 137 -6.18 -23.22 4.70
CA GLY A 137 -6.35 -23.81 6.03
C GLY A 137 -5.10 -24.43 6.63
N THR A 138 -3.90 -24.04 6.20
CA THR A 138 -2.64 -24.61 6.69
C THR A 138 -1.72 -23.51 7.24
N ASP A 139 -1.10 -23.71 8.41
CA ASP A 139 -0.13 -22.81 9.03
C ASP A 139 1.33 -23.14 8.61
N TYR A 140 2.29 -22.31 9.05
CA TYR A 140 3.74 -22.47 8.75
C TYR A 140 4.34 -23.79 9.25
N ARG A 141 3.65 -24.53 10.10
CA ARG A 141 4.04 -25.87 10.61
C ARG A 141 3.36 -27.00 9.85
N GLU A 142 2.66 -26.67 8.76
CA GLU A 142 1.83 -27.63 8.02
C GLU A 142 0.68 -28.21 8.86
N SER A 143 0.29 -27.50 9.93
CA SER A 143 -0.82 -27.89 10.78
C SER A 143 -2.14 -27.32 10.25
N GLN A 144 -3.23 -28.09 10.37
CA GLN A 144 -4.54 -27.65 9.91
C GLN A 144 -5.16 -26.62 10.85
N LEU A 145 -5.55 -25.48 10.30
CA LEU A 145 -6.39 -24.49 10.96
C LEU A 145 -7.82 -25.02 11.06
N ARG A 146 -8.52 -24.70 12.15
CA ARG A 146 -9.94 -25.08 12.28
C ARG A 146 -10.84 -24.45 11.23
N THR A 147 -10.47 -23.28 10.75
CA THR A 147 -11.15 -22.55 9.69
C THR A 147 -10.10 -21.87 8.81
N PRO A 148 -10.14 -22.04 7.49
CA PRO A 148 -9.30 -21.28 6.58
C PRO A 148 -9.51 -19.77 6.75
N THR A 149 -8.47 -18.99 6.49
CA THR A 149 -8.60 -17.54 6.37
C THR A 149 -9.16 -17.15 5.00
N GLY A 150 -9.44 -15.86 4.78
CA GLY A 150 -10.03 -15.39 3.52
C GLY A 150 -9.37 -14.10 3.03
N TYR A 151 -8.07 -13.90 3.24
CA TYR A 151 -7.36 -12.69 2.86
C TYR A 151 -7.29 -12.48 1.35
N CYS A 152 -7.60 -11.25 0.92
CA CYS A 152 -7.16 -10.69 -0.34
C CYS A 152 -5.74 -10.16 -0.15
N ILE A 153 -4.78 -10.71 -0.91
CA ILE A 153 -3.35 -10.53 -0.67
C ILE A 153 -2.79 -9.52 -1.66
N GLY A 154 -2.34 -8.37 -1.16
CA GLY A 154 -1.64 -7.34 -1.92
C GLY A 154 -0.12 -7.44 -1.76
N ALA A 155 0.59 -7.02 -2.78
CA ALA A 155 2.04 -6.86 -2.76
C ALA A 155 2.45 -5.48 -3.29
N THR A 156 3.64 -5.03 -2.91
CA THR A 156 4.16 -3.73 -3.36
C THR A 156 5.06 -3.87 -4.58
N LEU A 157 5.12 -2.78 -5.39
CA LEU A 157 6.03 -2.57 -6.50
C LEU A 157 6.87 -1.32 -6.25
N ASP A 158 8.14 -1.37 -6.62
CA ASP A 158 9.05 -0.22 -6.59
C ASP A 158 9.80 -0.12 -7.92
N LEU A 159 9.20 0.58 -8.88
CA LEU A 159 9.75 0.73 -10.24
C LEU A 159 11.09 1.47 -10.25
N GLY A 160 11.36 2.28 -9.21
CA GLY A 160 12.63 2.97 -9.04
C GLY A 160 13.83 2.06 -8.79
N ARG A 161 13.60 0.77 -8.49
CA ARG A 161 14.66 -0.25 -8.36
C ARG A 161 15.09 -0.89 -9.68
N GLY A 162 14.45 -0.52 -10.77
CA GLY A 162 14.64 -1.09 -12.10
C GLY A 162 13.43 -1.91 -12.52
N ILE A 163 12.81 -1.49 -13.60
CA ILE A 163 11.52 -2.01 -14.07
C ILE A 163 11.58 -3.51 -14.36
N GLU A 164 12.62 -3.98 -15.02
CA GLU A 164 12.79 -5.40 -15.40
C GLU A 164 12.97 -6.31 -14.16
N ALA A 165 13.75 -5.83 -13.18
CA ALA A 165 13.96 -6.56 -11.92
C ALA A 165 12.66 -6.62 -11.10
N GLU A 166 11.92 -5.49 -11.05
CA GLU A 166 10.65 -5.44 -10.31
C GLU A 166 9.55 -6.24 -11.02
N ALA A 167 9.51 -6.27 -12.36
CA ALA A 167 8.61 -7.11 -13.13
C ALA A 167 8.85 -8.60 -12.87
N THR A 168 10.12 -9.03 -12.84
CA THR A 168 10.48 -10.42 -12.47
C THR A 168 10.06 -10.75 -11.03
N LEU A 169 10.23 -9.81 -10.09
CA LEU A 169 9.80 -9.98 -8.71
C LEU A 169 8.27 -10.01 -8.59
N ALA A 170 7.57 -9.15 -9.33
CA ALA A 170 6.11 -9.11 -9.40
C ALA A 170 5.54 -10.44 -9.91
N HIS A 171 6.15 -11.04 -10.95
CA HIS A 171 5.76 -12.36 -11.43
C HIS A 171 5.89 -13.42 -10.32
N ARG A 172 7.00 -13.44 -9.58
CA ARG A 172 7.17 -14.36 -8.43
C ARG A 172 6.15 -14.13 -7.32
N LYS A 173 5.80 -12.85 -7.03
CA LYS A 173 4.77 -12.51 -6.04
C LYS A 173 3.38 -12.96 -6.51
N ALA A 174 3.07 -12.80 -7.80
CA ALA A 174 1.82 -13.30 -8.39
C ALA A 174 1.72 -14.82 -8.28
N GLN A 175 2.79 -15.55 -8.64
CA GLN A 175 2.84 -17.00 -8.48
C GLN A 175 2.71 -17.46 -7.01
N ALA A 176 3.20 -16.66 -6.07
CA ALA A 176 3.08 -16.92 -4.63
C ALA A 176 1.65 -16.71 -4.10
N GLY A 177 0.75 -16.09 -4.86
CA GLY A 177 -0.64 -15.88 -4.46
C GLY A 177 -1.05 -14.42 -4.25
N ALA A 178 -0.22 -13.44 -4.66
CA ALA A 178 -0.65 -12.04 -4.69
C ALA A 178 -1.83 -11.87 -5.65
N GLN A 179 -2.82 -11.05 -5.25
CA GLN A 179 -4.07 -10.82 -5.99
C GLN A 179 -4.21 -9.40 -6.49
N PHE A 180 -3.39 -8.48 -6.02
CA PHE A 180 -3.25 -7.11 -6.52
C PHE A 180 -1.89 -6.53 -6.15
N PHE A 181 -1.52 -5.44 -6.83
CA PHE A 181 -0.29 -4.71 -6.54
C PHE A 181 -0.57 -3.25 -6.19
N ILE A 182 0.32 -2.68 -5.37
CA ILE A 182 0.39 -1.24 -5.08
C ILE A 182 1.80 -0.78 -5.42
N SER A 183 1.94 0.21 -6.31
CA SER A 183 3.26 0.77 -6.63
C SER A 183 3.67 1.90 -5.68
N GLN A 184 4.97 2.16 -5.60
CA GLN A 184 5.45 3.47 -5.16
C GLN A 184 4.94 4.55 -6.11
N PRO A 185 4.91 5.84 -5.71
CA PRO A 185 4.50 6.92 -6.58
C PRO A 185 5.30 6.95 -7.89
N ILE A 186 4.60 7.12 -9.01
CA ILE A 186 5.18 7.40 -10.32
C ILE A 186 4.78 8.81 -10.74
N PHE A 187 5.63 9.46 -11.51
CA PHE A 187 5.40 10.81 -12.05
C PHE A 187 5.44 10.84 -13.59
N ASP A 188 5.65 9.68 -14.18
CA ASP A 188 5.63 9.44 -15.63
C ASP A 188 4.82 8.18 -15.90
N VAL A 189 3.68 8.33 -16.56
CA VAL A 189 2.77 7.21 -16.90
C VAL A 189 3.42 6.16 -17.80
N THR A 190 4.47 6.53 -18.52
CA THR A 190 5.23 5.58 -19.37
C THR A 190 5.93 4.50 -18.53
N GLU A 191 6.22 4.76 -17.25
CA GLU A 191 6.76 3.75 -16.34
C GLU A 191 5.79 2.58 -16.16
N ALA A 192 4.48 2.85 -16.11
CA ALA A 192 3.46 1.82 -15.99
C ALA A 192 3.43 0.94 -17.26
N SER A 193 3.45 1.52 -18.44
CA SER A 193 3.47 0.78 -19.71
C SER A 193 4.72 -0.10 -19.80
N ARG A 194 5.89 0.47 -19.52
CA ARG A 194 7.17 -0.27 -19.51
C ARG A 194 7.15 -1.41 -18.48
N PHE A 195 6.53 -1.21 -17.32
CA PHE A 195 6.37 -2.28 -16.33
C PHE A 195 5.49 -3.43 -16.86
N HIS A 196 4.37 -3.13 -17.50
CA HIS A 196 3.50 -4.16 -18.11
C HIS A 196 4.23 -4.93 -19.22
N GLU A 197 4.95 -4.25 -20.08
CA GLU A 197 5.79 -4.88 -21.12
C GLU A 197 6.87 -5.79 -20.51
N ALA A 198 7.59 -5.29 -19.49
CA ALA A 198 8.62 -6.07 -18.80
C ALA A 198 8.03 -7.27 -18.06
N PHE A 199 6.84 -7.13 -17.48
CA PHE A 199 6.15 -8.25 -16.85
C PHE A 199 5.76 -9.32 -17.89
N ALA A 200 5.20 -8.92 -19.03
CA ALA A 200 4.86 -9.85 -20.10
C ALA A 200 6.10 -10.57 -20.63
N ALA A 201 7.22 -9.86 -20.79
CA ALA A 201 8.49 -10.46 -21.21
C ALA A 201 9.03 -11.46 -20.17
N ALA A 202 8.92 -11.17 -18.86
CA ALA A 202 9.41 -12.02 -17.79
C ALA A 202 8.53 -13.25 -17.53
N SER A 203 7.21 -13.12 -17.69
CA SER A 203 6.22 -14.15 -17.34
C SER A 203 5.71 -14.95 -18.52
N GLY A 204 5.87 -14.44 -19.76
CA GLY A 204 5.27 -15.00 -20.97
C GLY A 204 3.77 -14.71 -21.13
N GLN A 205 3.17 -13.87 -20.30
CA GLN A 205 1.76 -13.50 -20.32
C GLN A 205 1.53 -12.07 -19.81
N GLU A 206 0.43 -11.44 -20.20
CA GLU A 206 0.03 -10.16 -19.67
C GLU A 206 -0.31 -10.24 -18.17
N LEU A 207 -0.08 -9.14 -17.43
CA LEU A 207 -0.46 -9.04 -16.03
C LEU A 207 -1.97 -8.83 -15.91
N ALA A 208 -2.69 -9.87 -15.49
CA ALA A 208 -4.14 -9.82 -15.28
C ALA A 208 -4.55 -9.31 -13.88
N LEU A 209 -3.59 -9.08 -12.97
CA LEU A 209 -3.88 -8.60 -11.62
C LEU A 209 -3.98 -7.08 -11.59
N PRO A 210 -4.93 -6.50 -10.82
CA PRO A 210 -5.03 -5.06 -10.66
C PRO A 210 -3.74 -4.45 -10.09
N VAL A 211 -3.28 -3.35 -10.69
CA VAL A 211 -2.17 -2.56 -10.18
C VAL A 211 -2.68 -1.17 -9.81
N PHE A 212 -2.56 -0.82 -8.54
CA PHE A 212 -2.83 0.52 -8.04
C PHE A 212 -1.56 1.35 -8.11
N PHE A 213 -1.44 2.17 -9.15
CA PHE A 213 -0.27 3.03 -9.33
C PHE A 213 -0.29 4.20 -8.34
N GLY A 214 0.88 4.49 -7.76
CA GLY A 214 1.02 5.52 -6.76
C GLY A 214 0.92 6.92 -7.36
N LEU A 215 -0.03 7.71 -6.87
CA LEU A 215 -0.20 9.14 -7.16
C LEU A 215 0.08 9.90 -5.86
N GLN A 216 1.18 10.66 -5.83
CA GLN A 216 1.59 11.41 -4.64
C GLN A 216 1.12 12.85 -4.72
N VAL A 217 0.43 13.30 -3.68
CA VAL A 217 0.17 14.72 -3.45
C VAL A 217 1.38 15.32 -2.75
N LEU A 218 1.91 16.45 -3.26
CA LEU A 218 3.06 17.15 -2.69
C LEU A 218 2.61 18.39 -1.91
N GLU A 219 3.42 18.79 -0.93
CA GLU A 219 3.31 20.09 -0.24
C GLU A 219 4.72 20.70 -0.18
N GLN A 220 4.82 22.02 -0.35
CA GLN A 220 6.11 22.75 -0.35
C GLN A 220 6.89 22.53 0.96
N ASP A 221 6.20 22.51 2.09
CA ASP A 221 6.81 22.27 3.42
C ASP A 221 6.90 20.75 3.75
N GLY A 222 6.53 19.89 2.81
CA GLY A 222 6.53 18.44 2.97
C GLY A 222 7.90 17.81 2.81
N ILE A 223 7.96 16.50 3.01
CA ILE A 223 9.14 15.69 2.68
C ILE A 223 9.02 15.32 1.19
N ILE A 224 9.95 15.84 0.39
CA ILE A 224 10.06 15.53 -1.03
C ILE A 224 11.21 14.53 -1.21
N PHE A 225 10.87 13.33 -1.67
CA PHE A 225 11.86 12.28 -1.89
C PHE A 225 12.72 12.56 -3.14
N SER A 226 13.89 11.93 -3.18
CA SER A 226 14.81 12.05 -4.34
C SER A 226 14.20 11.53 -5.63
N THR A 227 13.25 10.62 -5.55
CA THR A 227 12.51 10.01 -6.67
C THR A 227 11.55 10.97 -7.37
N VAL A 228 11.16 12.10 -6.74
CA VAL A 228 10.35 13.13 -7.40
C VAL A 228 11.18 13.81 -8.49
N PRO A 229 10.70 13.94 -9.73
CA PRO A 229 11.41 14.60 -10.81
C PRO A 229 11.82 16.04 -10.51
N GLY A 230 12.95 16.49 -11.06
CA GLY A 230 13.44 17.84 -10.85
C GLY A 230 12.48 18.93 -11.35
N THR A 231 11.79 18.67 -12.47
CA THR A 231 10.76 19.55 -13.03
C THR A 231 9.61 19.77 -12.06
N VAL A 232 9.08 18.70 -11.46
CA VAL A 232 8.00 18.75 -10.46
C VAL A 232 8.46 19.49 -9.19
N LYS A 233 9.71 19.31 -8.78
CA LYS A 233 10.29 20.05 -7.65
C LYS A 233 10.36 21.55 -7.93
N MET A 234 10.81 21.93 -9.13
CA MET A 234 10.87 23.35 -9.53
C MET A 234 9.50 23.98 -9.57
N GLU A 235 8.50 23.32 -10.16
CA GLU A 235 7.13 23.82 -10.17
C GLU A 235 6.57 24.07 -8.76
N LEU A 236 6.85 23.15 -7.83
CA LEU A 236 6.42 23.28 -6.44
C LEU A 236 7.17 24.44 -5.74
N GLU A 237 8.48 24.63 -6.00
CA GLU A 237 9.31 25.74 -5.50
C GLU A 237 8.84 27.09 -6.07
N ASP A 238 8.43 27.12 -7.33
CA ASP A 238 7.86 28.31 -8.00
C ASP A 238 6.43 28.64 -7.52
N GLY A 239 5.89 27.85 -6.58
CA GLY A 239 4.64 28.11 -5.90
C GLY A 239 3.41 27.45 -6.52
N ARG A 240 3.59 26.52 -7.49
CA ARG A 240 2.46 25.74 -8.02
C ARG A 240 1.90 24.83 -6.92
N PRO A 241 0.58 24.85 -6.65
CA PRO A 241 -0.02 24.00 -5.64
C PRO A 241 0.18 22.52 -5.96
N GLY A 242 0.64 21.72 -4.98
CA GLY A 242 0.80 20.28 -5.19
C GLY A 242 -0.50 19.54 -5.49
N VAL A 243 -1.65 20.13 -5.14
CA VAL A 243 -2.99 19.63 -5.53
C VAL A 243 -3.18 19.74 -7.05
N GLU A 244 -2.75 20.83 -7.68
CA GLU A 244 -2.86 21.02 -9.13
C GLU A 244 -1.96 20.05 -9.87
N ILE A 245 -0.72 19.88 -9.40
CA ILE A 245 0.23 18.90 -9.95
C ILE A 245 -0.35 17.48 -9.88
N ALA A 246 -0.96 17.12 -8.75
CA ALA A 246 -1.56 15.81 -8.57
C ALA A 246 -2.81 15.60 -9.45
N LEU A 247 -3.61 16.63 -9.70
CA LEU A 247 -4.78 16.54 -10.57
C LEU A 247 -4.38 16.42 -12.05
N GLU A 248 -3.33 17.11 -12.49
CA GLU A 248 -2.77 16.93 -13.83
C GLU A 248 -2.24 15.52 -14.03
N LEU A 249 -1.42 15.04 -13.10
CA LEU A 249 -0.92 13.66 -13.14
C LEU A 249 -2.07 12.63 -13.11
N TYR A 250 -3.15 12.92 -12.39
CA TYR A 250 -4.33 12.06 -12.43
C TYR A 250 -4.99 12.04 -13.81
N GLN A 251 -5.06 13.18 -14.53
CA GLN A 251 -5.54 13.19 -15.91
C GLN A 251 -4.67 12.34 -16.82
N ASP A 252 -3.34 12.45 -16.70
CA ASP A 252 -2.40 11.58 -17.42
C ASP A 252 -2.64 10.09 -17.12
N PHE A 253 -2.95 9.75 -15.84
CA PHE A 253 -3.32 8.39 -15.46
C PHE A 253 -4.58 7.94 -16.20
N GLN A 254 -5.62 8.78 -16.24
CA GLN A 254 -6.88 8.43 -16.93
C GLN A 254 -6.66 8.24 -18.43
N GLU A 255 -5.90 9.12 -19.09
CA GLU A 255 -5.56 9.04 -20.51
C GLU A 255 -4.73 7.78 -20.84
N ALA A 256 -3.87 7.38 -19.90
CA ALA A 256 -3.08 6.15 -20.01
C ALA A 256 -3.85 4.88 -19.60
N GLY A 257 -5.13 4.98 -19.19
CA GLY A 257 -5.94 3.84 -18.76
C GLY A 257 -5.61 3.32 -17.35
N LEU A 258 -4.91 4.10 -16.52
CA LEU A 258 -4.53 3.73 -15.15
C LEU A 258 -5.65 4.13 -14.17
N HIS A 259 -6.68 3.31 -14.06
CA HIS A 259 -7.88 3.63 -13.28
C HIS A 259 -7.87 3.05 -11.86
N ASN A 260 -6.82 2.36 -11.44
CA ASN A 260 -6.61 1.95 -10.04
C ASN A 260 -5.52 2.83 -9.44
N VAL A 261 -5.86 3.65 -8.45
CA VAL A 261 -4.98 4.70 -7.92
C VAL A 261 -4.66 4.46 -6.45
N TYR A 262 -3.37 4.41 -6.12
CA TYR A 262 -2.89 4.47 -4.75
C TYR A 262 -2.53 5.92 -4.41
N LEU A 263 -3.42 6.61 -3.71
CA LEU A 263 -3.27 8.01 -3.36
C LEU A 263 -2.38 8.16 -2.12
N VAL A 264 -1.24 8.82 -2.28
CA VAL A 264 -0.27 9.06 -1.21
C VAL A 264 -0.39 10.52 -0.76
N PRO A 265 -0.91 10.78 0.46
CA PRO A 265 -0.99 12.13 1.03
C PRO A 265 0.39 12.77 1.18
N PRO A 266 0.48 14.11 1.21
CA PRO A 266 1.70 14.81 1.55
C PRO A 266 2.32 14.28 2.84
N ILE A 267 3.62 14.00 2.79
CA ILE A 267 4.36 13.48 3.94
C ILE A 267 5.06 14.63 4.63
N ARG A 268 4.69 14.88 5.89
CA ARG A 268 5.26 15.94 6.71
C ARG A 268 6.35 15.41 7.64
N ARG A 269 7.16 16.29 8.19
CA ARG A 269 8.16 15.93 9.19
C ARG A 269 7.54 15.14 10.34
N GLY A 270 8.24 14.09 10.79
CA GLY A 270 7.71 13.17 11.80
C GLY A 270 6.69 12.14 11.27
N GLY A 271 6.46 12.08 9.96
CA GLY A 271 5.62 11.07 9.30
C GLY A 271 4.12 11.34 9.38
N ALA A 272 3.71 12.55 9.75
CA ALA A 272 2.32 13.01 9.62
C ALA A 272 1.92 13.11 8.14
N ARG A 273 0.61 13.10 7.87
CA ARG A 273 0.07 13.20 6.52
C ARG A 273 -0.79 14.44 6.35
N GLY A 274 -0.69 15.07 5.18
CA GLY A 274 -1.49 16.24 4.77
C GLY A 274 -2.85 15.84 4.20
N TYR A 275 -3.78 15.36 5.04
CA TYR A 275 -5.09 14.89 4.53
C TYR A 275 -6.01 16.01 4.00
N ALA A 276 -5.72 17.28 4.28
CA ALA A 276 -6.47 18.39 3.70
C ALA A 276 -6.28 18.46 2.18
N ALA A 277 -5.03 18.53 1.72
CA ALA A 277 -4.68 18.50 0.30
C ALA A 277 -5.20 17.23 -0.41
N THR A 278 -5.13 16.08 0.28
CA THR A 278 -5.68 14.83 -0.24
C THR A 278 -7.18 14.91 -0.50
N ARG A 279 -7.95 15.51 0.42
CA ARG A 279 -9.41 15.74 0.20
C ARG A 279 -9.68 16.68 -0.95
N GLU A 280 -8.85 17.70 -1.15
CA GLU A 280 -8.96 18.63 -2.28
C GLU A 280 -8.73 17.90 -3.62
N VAL A 281 -7.73 17.02 -3.70
CA VAL A 281 -7.50 16.16 -4.88
C VAL A 281 -8.71 15.27 -5.13
N LEU A 282 -9.22 14.55 -4.11
CA LEU A 282 -10.40 13.68 -4.26
C LEU A 282 -11.67 14.46 -4.68
N ALA A 283 -11.82 15.70 -4.22
CA ALA A 283 -12.92 16.57 -4.65
C ALA A 283 -12.70 17.10 -6.08
N GLY A 284 -11.44 17.34 -6.48
CA GLY A 284 -11.05 17.73 -7.83
C GLY A 284 -11.34 16.64 -8.85
N VAL A 285 -10.93 15.41 -8.55
CA VAL A 285 -11.17 14.22 -9.39
C VAL A 285 -12.64 14.04 -9.77
N LYS A 286 -13.57 14.32 -8.85
CA LYS A 286 -15.02 14.19 -9.13
C LYS A 286 -15.58 15.26 -10.09
N ARG A 287 -14.79 16.27 -10.41
CA ARG A 287 -15.18 17.36 -11.33
C ARG A 287 -14.56 17.20 -12.71
N LEU A 288 -13.58 16.31 -12.84
CA LEU A 288 -12.96 15.88 -14.09
C LEU A 288 -13.74 14.74 -14.74
#